data_a32662d4243192d68d92c86dbe2c2ade
#
_entry.id   a32662d4243192d68d92c86dbe2c2ade
#
_cell.length_a   1.000
_cell.length_b   1.000
_cell.length_c   1.000
_cell.angle_alpha   90.00
_cell.angle_beta   90.00
_cell.angle_gamma   90.00
#
_symmetry.space_group_name_H-M   'P 1'
#
loop_
_entity.id
_entity.type
_entity.pdbx_description
1 polymer ?
#
loop_
_entity_poly.entity_id
_entity_poly.type
_entity_poly.pdbx_seq_one_letter_code
_entity_poly.pdbx_strand_id
1 'polypeptide(L)'
;DYIGEFKNVIFPSIELMEFCANEDIKFVYFSSGGTIYGNRTTFQPFVETDSMEPISYYGWSKQMMENSILFKNRTQKLKFLIVRPSNPYGHGQNLYGKQGLVAVAIGKIIENKPVEVWGDGSAIRDYIYIEDLANIFYQLINKDVCNETINLGSGRGFSVNDVLAFLKIISKADFKIEYKNARPVDV
;
A
#
# COMPACT_ATOMS: atom_id res chain seq x y z
N ASP A 1 -8.91 -9.60 -11.21
CA ASP A 1 -10.26 -9.43 -11.75
C ASP A 1 -11.27 -9.25 -10.62
N TYR A 2 -12.46 -8.74 -10.95
CA TYR A 2 -13.53 -8.42 -10.01
C TYR A 2 -13.98 -9.63 -9.16
N ILE A 3 -14.21 -10.76 -9.81
CA ILE A 3 -14.70 -11.97 -9.15
C ILE A 3 -13.63 -12.56 -8.22
N GLY A 4 -12.37 -12.53 -8.65
CA GLY A 4 -11.25 -12.99 -7.83
C GLY A 4 -11.09 -12.18 -6.54
N GLU A 5 -11.14 -10.85 -6.63
CA GLU A 5 -11.12 -9.97 -5.44
C GLU A 5 -12.30 -10.26 -4.51
N PHE A 6 -13.50 -10.43 -5.07
CA PHE A 6 -14.68 -10.71 -4.27
C PHE A 6 -14.57 -12.04 -3.51
N LYS A 7 -14.21 -13.13 -4.21
CA LYS A 7 -14.13 -14.47 -3.61
C LYS A 7 -12.97 -14.65 -2.65
N ASN A 8 -11.80 -14.08 -2.99
CA ASN A 8 -10.56 -14.39 -2.27
C ASN A 8 -10.22 -13.35 -1.19
N VAL A 9 -10.78 -12.15 -1.26
CA VAL A 9 -10.49 -11.06 -0.33
C VAL A 9 -11.74 -10.60 0.40
N ILE A 10 -12.77 -10.13 -0.32
CA ILE A 10 -13.91 -9.48 0.30
C ILE A 10 -14.73 -10.46 1.12
N PHE A 11 -15.16 -11.57 0.53
CA PHE A 11 -16.05 -12.52 1.19
C PHE A 11 -15.44 -13.11 2.48
N PRO A 12 -14.21 -13.69 2.48
CA PRO A 12 -13.60 -14.18 3.72
C PRO A 12 -13.36 -13.09 4.76
N SER A 13 -13.05 -11.87 4.33
CA SER A 13 -12.87 -10.73 5.25
C SER A 13 -14.19 -10.32 5.92
N ILE A 14 -15.30 -10.37 5.19
CA ILE A 14 -16.65 -10.11 5.76
C ILE A 14 -17.00 -11.17 6.78
N GLU A 15 -16.77 -12.45 6.49
CA GLU A 15 -17.03 -13.55 7.46
C GLU A 15 -16.24 -13.37 8.76
N LEU A 16 -14.94 -13.03 8.65
CA LEU A 16 -14.11 -12.76 9.81
C LEU A 16 -14.58 -11.50 10.57
N MET A 17 -14.98 -10.45 9.86
CA MET A 17 -15.51 -9.22 10.44
C MET A 17 -16.82 -9.48 11.21
N GLU A 18 -17.72 -10.33 10.67
CA GLU A 18 -18.95 -10.76 11.35
C GLU A 18 -18.62 -11.50 12.65
N PHE A 19 -17.68 -12.43 12.60
CA PHE A 19 -17.22 -13.14 13.79
C PHE A 19 -16.67 -12.17 14.85
N CYS A 20 -15.79 -11.24 14.45
CA CYS A 20 -15.24 -10.25 15.37
C CYS A 20 -16.32 -9.36 16.01
N ALA A 21 -17.34 -8.98 15.24
CA ALA A 21 -18.44 -8.17 15.76
C ALA A 21 -19.28 -8.93 16.80
N ASN A 22 -19.53 -10.22 16.58
CA ASN A 22 -20.32 -11.06 17.48
C ASN A 22 -19.58 -11.37 18.80
N GLU A 23 -18.25 -11.49 18.73
CA GLU A 23 -17.40 -11.86 19.88
C GLU A 23 -16.77 -10.64 20.58
N ASP A 24 -17.17 -9.41 20.23
CA ASP A 24 -16.59 -8.14 20.74
C ASP A 24 -15.07 -8.05 20.55
N ILE A 25 -14.55 -8.64 19.45
CA ILE A 25 -13.13 -8.63 19.10
C ILE A 25 -12.85 -7.44 18.18
N LYS A 26 -11.76 -6.70 18.43
CA LYS A 26 -11.30 -5.62 17.56
C LYS A 26 -10.82 -6.16 16.22
N PHE A 27 -11.44 -5.70 15.13
CA PHE A 27 -11.06 -6.04 13.77
C PHE A 27 -10.00 -5.07 13.24
N VAL A 28 -8.81 -5.58 12.93
CA VAL A 28 -7.73 -4.78 12.37
C VAL A 28 -7.60 -5.07 10.88
N TYR A 29 -7.67 -4.03 10.06
CA TYR A 29 -7.66 -4.16 8.61
C TYR A 29 -6.51 -3.39 7.96
N PHE A 30 -5.68 -4.10 7.19
CA PHE A 30 -4.67 -3.49 6.33
C PHE A 30 -5.29 -3.13 4.98
N SER A 31 -5.59 -1.85 4.82
CA SER A 31 -5.99 -1.24 3.56
C SER A 31 -4.77 -0.88 2.72
N SER A 32 -4.82 0.19 1.93
CA SER A 32 -3.69 0.62 1.09
C SER A 32 -3.73 2.12 0.80
N GLY A 33 -2.81 2.87 1.40
CA GLY A 33 -2.62 4.30 1.09
C GLY A 33 -2.14 4.55 -0.34
N GLY A 34 -1.46 3.58 -0.94
CA GLY A 34 -0.92 3.72 -2.30
C GLY A 34 -1.93 3.54 -3.43
N THR A 35 -3.16 3.07 -3.17
CA THR A 35 -4.11 2.75 -4.25
C THR A 35 -5.54 3.21 -4.00
N ILE A 36 -5.90 3.48 -2.74
CA ILE A 36 -7.31 3.75 -2.39
C ILE A 36 -7.78 5.14 -2.80
N TYR A 37 -6.87 6.10 -2.85
CA TYR A 37 -7.19 7.50 -3.14
C TYR A 37 -7.26 7.82 -4.64
N GLY A 38 -6.76 6.92 -5.50
CA GLY A 38 -6.65 7.17 -6.95
C GLY A 38 -5.53 8.18 -7.28
N ASN A 39 -5.71 8.88 -8.39
CA ASN A 39 -4.75 9.87 -8.88
C ASN A 39 -5.09 11.28 -8.38
N ARG A 40 -4.07 12.00 -7.93
CA ARG A 40 -4.17 13.42 -7.61
C ARG A 40 -3.25 14.23 -8.50
N THR A 41 -3.73 15.38 -8.98
CA THR A 41 -2.94 16.33 -9.78
C THR A 41 -2.12 17.30 -8.94
N THR A 42 -2.37 17.36 -7.62
CA THR A 42 -1.65 18.24 -6.68
C THR A 42 -0.59 17.45 -5.92
N PHE A 43 0.54 18.09 -5.61
CA PHE A 43 1.64 17.47 -4.84
C PHE A 43 1.42 17.39 -3.32
N GLN A 44 0.19 17.59 -2.86
CA GLN A 44 -0.11 17.48 -1.42
C GLN A 44 -0.32 16.01 -1.02
N PRO A 45 0.22 15.58 0.13
CA PRO A 45 -0.07 14.26 0.67
C PRO A 45 -1.57 14.06 0.88
N PHE A 46 -2.04 12.82 0.72
CA PHE A 46 -3.40 12.44 1.06
C PHE A 46 -3.59 12.38 2.58
N VAL A 47 -4.75 12.83 3.05
CA VAL A 47 -5.20 12.66 4.43
C VAL A 47 -6.37 11.68 4.49
N GLU A 48 -6.65 11.16 5.68
CA GLU A 48 -7.63 10.07 5.87
C GLU A 48 -9.06 10.46 5.48
N THR A 49 -9.37 11.76 5.49
CA THR A 49 -10.67 12.32 5.09
C THR A 49 -10.82 12.60 3.60
N ASP A 50 -9.75 12.41 2.82
CA ASP A 50 -9.82 12.58 1.37
C ASP A 50 -10.69 11.51 0.72
N SER A 51 -11.30 11.84 -0.42
CA SER A 51 -12.13 10.93 -1.22
C SER A 51 -11.33 9.69 -1.63
N MET A 52 -11.97 8.54 -1.57
CA MET A 52 -11.45 7.29 -2.08
C MET A 52 -11.92 7.09 -3.52
N GLU A 53 -11.00 7.16 -4.49
CA GLU A 53 -11.28 7.06 -5.92
C GLU A 53 -10.36 6.04 -6.61
N PRO A 54 -10.39 4.75 -6.17
CA PRO A 54 -9.47 3.75 -6.68
C PRO A 54 -9.70 3.46 -8.16
N ILE A 55 -8.62 3.27 -8.91
CA ILE A 55 -8.64 2.96 -10.35
C ILE A 55 -8.26 1.51 -10.65
N SER A 56 -8.10 0.67 -9.63
CA SER A 56 -7.81 -0.76 -9.77
C SER A 56 -8.79 -1.62 -8.98
N TYR A 57 -8.96 -2.88 -9.40
CA TYR A 57 -9.78 -3.84 -8.66
C TYR A 57 -9.28 -4.05 -7.23
N TYR A 58 -7.97 -4.04 -7.03
CA TYR A 58 -7.37 -4.12 -5.71
C TYR A 58 -7.74 -2.91 -4.83
N GLY A 59 -7.55 -1.69 -5.33
CA GLY A 59 -7.95 -0.48 -4.60
C GLY A 59 -9.46 -0.43 -4.33
N TRP A 60 -10.27 -0.84 -5.31
CA TRP A 60 -11.71 -0.96 -5.14
C TRP A 60 -12.09 -1.96 -4.04
N SER A 61 -11.44 -3.13 -3.98
CA SER A 61 -11.72 -4.12 -2.93
C SER A 61 -11.35 -3.58 -1.55
N LYS A 62 -10.27 -2.80 -1.43
CA LYS A 62 -9.89 -2.12 -0.19
C LYS A 62 -10.94 -1.10 0.25
N GLN A 63 -11.41 -0.24 -0.66
CA GLN A 63 -12.47 0.73 -0.39
C GLN A 63 -13.76 0.04 0.06
N MET A 64 -14.16 -1.03 -0.61
CA MET A 64 -15.36 -1.80 -0.27
C MET A 64 -15.28 -2.37 1.14
N MET A 65 -14.14 -2.92 1.52
CA MET A 65 -13.92 -3.43 2.88
C MET A 65 -13.94 -2.34 3.93
N GLU A 66 -13.30 -1.19 3.70
CA GLU A 66 -13.37 -0.05 4.62
C GLU A 66 -14.80 0.42 4.84
N ASN A 67 -15.58 0.58 3.76
CA ASN A 67 -16.99 0.93 3.85
C ASN A 67 -17.80 -0.09 4.65
N SER A 68 -17.52 -1.39 4.48
CA SER A 68 -18.17 -2.47 5.23
C SER A 68 -17.83 -2.42 6.72
N ILE A 69 -16.56 -2.16 7.07
CA ILE A 69 -16.11 -2.01 8.45
C ILE A 69 -16.81 -0.82 9.12
N LEU A 70 -16.83 0.33 8.45
CA LEU A 70 -17.48 1.54 8.96
C LEU A 70 -19.00 1.37 9.10
N PHE A 71 -19.64 0.67 8.17
CA PHE A 71 -21.05 0.30 8.28
C PHE A 71 -21.29 -0.58 9.50
N LYS A 72 -20.46 -1.62 9.70
CA LYS A 72 -20.57 -2.55 10.82
C LYS A 72 -20.32 -1.87 12.17
N ASN A 73 -19.38 -0.94 12.24
CA ASN A 73 -19.18 -0.13 13.44
C ASN A 73 -20.44 0.69 13.80
N ARG A 74 -21.06 1.36 12.80
CA ARG A 74 -22.29 2.14 13.04
C ARG A 74 -23.47 1.29 13.49
N THR A 75 -23.62 0.10 12.91
CA THR A 75 -24.84 -0.73 13.13
C THR A 75 -24.70 -1.74 14.26
N GLN A 76 -23.51 -2.27 14.50
CA GLN A 76 -23.26 -3.34 15.49
C GLN A 76 -22.11 -3.04 16.45
N LYS A 77 -21.60 -1.79 16.45
CA LYS A 77 -20.53 -1.36 17.36
C LYS A 77 -19.22 -2.12 17.21
N LEU A 78 -18.94 -2.70 16.02
CA LEU A 78 -17.65 -3.35 15.75
C LEU A 78 -16.51 -2.41 16.10
N LYS A 79 -15.61 -2.83 16.98
CA LYS A 79 -14.34 -2.13 17.23
C LYS A 79 -13.40 -2.39 16.07
N PHE A 80 -12.78 -1.34 15.55
CA PHE A 80 -11.88 -1.51 14.39
C PHE A 80 -10.64 -0.62 14.47
N LEU A 81 -9.63 -1.01 13.70
CA LEU A 81 -8.51 -0.17 13.30
C LEU A 81 -8.23 -0.42 11.82
N ILE A 82 -8.38 0.60 10.99
CA ILE A 82 -8.00 0.55 9.59
C ILE A 82 -6.65 1.24 9.45
N VAL A 83 -5.67 0.55 8.89
CA VAL A 83 -4.38 1.12 8.55
C VAL A 83 -4.21 1.14 7.03
N ARG A 84 -3.75 2.27 6.50
CA ARG A 84 -3.50 2.49 5.06
C ARG A 84 -1.99 2.67 4.84
N PRO A 85 -1.22 1.57 4.74
CA PRO A 85 0.21 1.68 4.44
C PRO A 85 0.44 2.35 3.10
N SER A 86 1.49 3.17 3.01
CA SER A 86 2.01 3.69 1.75
C SER A 86 2.71 2.56 0.95
N ASN A 87 3.90 2.75 0.43
CA ASN A 87 4.63 1.69 -0.28
C ASN A 87 5.71 1.10 0.63
N PRO A 88 5.43 -0.01 1.34
CA PRO A 88 6.43 -0.61 2.21
C PRO A 88 7.56 -1.24 1.39
N TYR A 89 8.79 -1.07 1.89
CA TYR A 89 9.98 -1.70 1.34
C TYR A 89 10.89 -2.22 2.45
N GLY A 90 11.74 -3.19 2.13
CA GLY A 90 12.72 -3.72 3.09
C GLY A 90 12.76 -5.24 3.15
N HIS A 91 13.17 -5.76 4.31
CA HIS A 91 13.35 -7.19 4.52
C HIS A 91 12.06 -7.99 4.24
N GLY A 92 12.23 -9.19 3.68
CA GLY A 92 11.12 -10.09 3.36
C GLY A 92 10.45 -9.84 2.01
N GLN A 93 10.73 -8.72 1.33
CA GLN A 93 10.22 -8.52 -0.03
C GLN A 93 10.95 -9.43 -1.04
N ASN A 94 10.15 -10.00 -1.97
CA ASN A 94 10.70 -10.87 -3.01
C ASN A 94 11.46 -10.04 -4.06
N LEU A 95 12.78 -10.18 -4.11
CA LEU A 95 13.65 -9.49 -5.07
C LEU A 95 13.36 -9.87 -6.54
N TYR A 96 12.81 -11.05 -6.76
CA TYR A 96 12.50 -11.59 -8.09
C TYR A 96 10.99 -11.57 -8.40
N GLY A 97 10.25 -10.82 -7.61
CA GLY A 97 8.80 -10.63 -7.77
C GLY A 97 8.47 -9.62 -8.87
N LYS A 98 7.17 -9.32 -8.96
CA LYS A 98 6.63 -8.32 -9.91
C LYS A 98 6.22 -7.02 -9.23
N GLN A 99 6.29 -6.94 -7.91
CA GLN A 99 5.83 -5.81 -7.10
C GLN A 99 6.93 -5.35 -6.13
N GLY A 100 6.90 -4.07 -5.79
CA GLY A 100 7.88 -3.44 -4.90
C GLY A 100 9.10 -2.92 -5.67
N LEU A 101 9.04 -1.64 -6.09
CA LEU A 101 10.10 -1.01 -6.90
C LEU A 101 11.50 -1.26 -6.35
N VAL A 102 11.70 -0.99 -5.05
CA VAL A 102 13.02 -1.11 -4.42
C VAL A 102 13.55 -2.54 -4.49
N ALA A 103 12.74 -3.52 -4.08
CA ALA A 103 13.14 -4.93 -4.07
C ALA A 103 13.40 -5.46 -5.48
N VAL A 104 12.51 -5.17 -6.43
CA VAL A 104 12.65 -5.63 -7.83
C VAL A 104 13.88 -5.00 -8.48
N ALA A 105 14.14 -3.70 -8.24
CA ALA A 105 15.33 -3.04 -8.76
C ALA A 105 16.62 -3.67 -8.20
N ILE A 106 16.67 -3.92 -6.89
CA ILE A 106 17.82 -4.62 -6.27
C ILE A 106 18.02 -6.00 -6.89
N GLY A 107 16.96 -6.79 -7.07
CA GLY A 107 17.04 -8.10 -7.71
C GLY A 107 17.62 -8.02 -9.13
N LYS A 108 17.16 -7.04 -9.92
CA LYS A 108 17.70 -6.80 -11.29
C LYS A 108 19.17 -6.40 -11.27
N ILE A 109 19.58 -5.56 -10.32
CA ILE A 109 20.98 -5.14 -10.15
C ILE A 109 21.86 -6.36 -9.81
N ILE A 110 21.43 -7.20 -8.89
CA ILE A 110 22.16 -8.45 -8.52
C ILE A 110 22.30 -9.40 -9.72
N GLU A 111 21.26 -9.49 -10.55
CA GLU A 111 21.28 -10.34 -11.76
C GLU A 111 22.00 -9.71 -12.96
N ASN A 112 22.55 -8.49 -12.83
CA ASN A 112 23.09 -7.69 -13.93
C ASN A 112 22.10 -7.49 -15.09
N LYS A 113 20.80 -7.39 -14.78
CA LYS A 113 19.72 -7.13 -15.73
C LYS A 113 19.31 -5.66 -15.69
N PRO A 114 18.79 -5.09 -16.78
CA PRO A 114 18.28 -3.74 -16.78
C PRO A 114 17.05 -3.61 -15.84
N VAL A 115 16.95 -2.47 -15.18
CA VAL A 115 15.76 -2.11 -14.40
C VAL A 115 14.75 -1.46 -15.35
N GLU A 116 13.58 -2.08 -15.49
CA GLU A 116 12.50 -1.58 -16.33
C GLU A 116 11.67 -0.54 -15.56
N VAL A 117 11.47 0.62 -16.18
CA VAL A 117 10.62 1.71 -15.67
C VAL A 117 9.44 1.90 -16.62
N TRP A 118 8.23 1.78 -16.11
CA TRP A 118 7.01 2.03 -16.88
C TRP A 118 6.66 3.51 -16.81
N GLY A 119 6.49 4.15 -17.97
CA GLY A 119 6.39 5.60 -18.09
C GLY A 119 7.76 6.28 -18.07
N ASP A 120 7.79 7.54 -17.68
CA ASP A 120 8.99 8.40 -17.62
C ASP A 120 9.71 8.38 -16.25
N GLY A 121 9.18 7.61 -15.29
CA GLY A 121 9.71 7.52 -13.93
C GLY A 121 9.43 8.72 -13.04
N SER A 122 8.57 9.65 -13.45
CA SER A 122 8.19 10.84 -12.67
C SER A 122 7.14 10.55 -11.60
N ALA A 123 6.46 9.38 -11.65
CA ALA A 123 5.43 9.02 -10.69
C ALA A 123 5.97 9.04 -9.25
N ILE A 124 5.34 9.87 -8.40
CA ILE A 124 5.74 10.08 -7.01
C ILE A 124 4.99 9.11 -6.10
N ARG A 125 5.72 8.49 -5.16
CA ARG A 125 5.20 7.61 -4.13
C ARG A 125 5.83 7.91 -2.78
N ASP A 126 5.06 7.72 -1.72
CA ASP A 126 5.59 7.63 -0.37
C ASP A 126 6.10 6.21 -0.13
N TYR A 127 7.33 6.07 0.33
CA TYR A 127 7.96 4.79 0.66
C TYR A 127 8.23 4.73 2.16
N ILE A 128 7.75 3.68 2.82
CA ILE A 128 7.98 3.45 4.25
C ILE A 128 8.82 2.18 4.46
N TYR A 129 9.86 2.27 5.29
CA TYR A 129 10.65 1.09 5.63
C TYR A 129 9.84 0.12 6.48
N ILE A 130 9.93 -1.17 6.18
CA ILE A 130 9.05 -2.19 6.78
C ILE A 130 9.15 -2.24 8.31
N GLU A 131 10.35 -2.03 8.87
CA GLU A 131 10.54 -2.04 10.32
C GLU A 131 9.90 -0.80 10.97
N ASP A 132 9.95 0.37 10.32
CA ASP A 132 9.27 1.57 10.80
C ASP A 132 7.75 1.37 10.79
N LEU A 133 7.21 0.82 9.70
CA LEU A 133 5.80 0.47 9.61
C LEU A 133 5.39 -0.52 10.71
N ALA A 134 6.17 -1.57 10.92
CA ALA A 134 5.91 -2.57 11.95
C ALA A 134 5.95 -1.96 13.36
N ASN A 135 6.93 -1.09 13.64
CA ASN A 135 7.06 -0.41 14.91
C ASN A 135 5.89 0.53 15.18
N ILE A 136 5.47 1.32 14.18
CA ILE A 136 4.29 2.21 14.31
C ILE A 136 3.05 1.36 14.56
N PHE A 137 2.83 0.32 13.76
CA PHE A 137 1.69 -0.57 13.91
C PHE A 137 1.66 -1.23 15.30
N TYR A 138 2.80 -1.74 15.79
CA TYR A 138 2.92 -2.29 17.13
C TYR A 138 2.52 -1.29 18.21
N GLN A 139 2.91 -0.02 18.08
CA GLN A 139 2.52 1.04 19.01
C GLN A 139 1.01 1.31 18.97
N LEU A 140 0.39 1.28 17.78
CA LEU A 140 -1.06 1.45 17.65
C LEU A 140 -1.84 0.35 18.38
N ILE A 141 -1.35 -0.89 18.28
CA ILE A 141 -1.95 -2.03 18.99
C ILE A 141 -1.76 -1.92 20.49
N ASN A 142 -0.55 -1.60 20.96
CA ASN A 142 -0.26 -1.48 22.39
C ASN A 142 -1.00 -0.34 23.09
N LYS A 143 -1.27 0.75 22.36
CA LYS A 143 -2.07 1.86 22.86
C LYS A 143 -3.58 1.64 22.74
N ASP A 144 -3.97 0.46 22.30
CA ASP A 144 -5.37 0.07 22.04
C ASP A 144 -6.14 1.07 21.17
N VAL A 145 -5.46 1.64 20.17
CA VAL A 145 -6.11 2.55 19.22
C VAL A 145 -7.29 1.85 18.55
N CYS A 146 -8.44 2.47 18.61
CA CYS A 146 -9.70 1.85 18.22
C CYS A 146 -10.62 2.86 17.52
N ASN A 147 -11.41 2.37 16.55
CA ASN A 147 -12.37 3.14 15.76
C ASN A 147 -11.71 4.29 14.96
N GLU A 148 -10.50 4.02 14.48
CA GLU A 148 -9.70 4.97 13.71
C GLU A 148 -9.30 4.39 12.35
N THR A 149 -9.12 5.29 11.39
CA THR A 149 -8.47 5.03 10.10
C THR A 149 -7.20 5.87 10.06
N ILE A 150 -6.06 5.25 9.74
CA ILE A 150 -4.75 5.90 9.84
C ILE A 150 -3.90 5.61 8.60
N ASN A 151 -3.40 6.65 7.95
CA ASN A 151 -2.37 6.54 6.92
C ASN A 151 -1.02 6.24 7.56
N LEU A 152 -0.35 5.18 7.11
CA LEU A 152 0.99 4.82 7.55
C LEU A 152 1.99 5.06 6.41
N GLY A 153 2.65 6.21 6.45
CA GLY A 153 3.63 6.61 5.45
C GLY A 153 4.81 7.34 6.09
N SER A 154 5.83 7.62 5.29
CA SER A 154 6.97 8.43 5.69
C SER A 154 6.66 9.94 5.68
N GLY A 155 5.57 10.33 5.02
CA GLY A 155 5.21 11.72 4.77
C GLY A 155 6.06 12.41 3.70
N ARG A 156 6.86 11.63 2.94
CA ARG A 156 7.76 12.14 1.89
C ARG A 156 7.52 11.41 0.58
N GLY A 157 7.36 12.17 -0.49
CA GLY A 157 7.23 11.63 -1.83
C GLY A 157 8.58 11.54 -2.54
N PHE A 158 8.82 10.41 -3.22
CA PHE A 158 9.96 10.21 -4.11
C PHE A 158 9.48 9.66 -5.45
N SER A 159 10.05 10.18 -6.53
CA SER A 159 9.80 9.62 -7.86
C SER A 159 10.52 8.27 -8.03
N VAL A 160 10.09 7.50 -9.03
CA VAL A 160 10.82 6.28 -9.42
C VAL A 160 12.28 6.61 -9.76
N ASN A 161 12.51 7.74 -10.46
CA ASN A 161 13.85 8.20 -10.82
C ASN A 161 14.70 8.53 -9.59
N ASP A 162 14.13 9.16 -8.55
CA ASP A 162 14.84 9.45 -7.30
C ASP A 162 15.28 8.16 -6.61
N VAL A 163 14.39 7.18 -6.52
CA VAL A 163 14.70 5.87 -5.92
C VAL A 163 15.82 5.17 -6.67
N LEU A 164 15.81 5.19 -8.00
CA LEU A 164 16.86 4.58 -8.82
C LEU A 164 18.20 5.35 -8.69
N ALA A 165 18.16 6.67 -8.55
CA ALA A 165 19.35 7.48 -8.28
C ALA A 165 19.96 7.12 -6.90
N PHE A 166 19.14 6.97 -5.85
CA PHE A 166 19.59 6.49 -4.55
C PHE A 166 20.21 5.09 -4.63
N LEU A 167 19.59 4.17 -5.36
CA LEU A 167 20.14 2.83 -5.56
C LEU A 167 21.50 2.84 -6.27
N LYS A 168 21.72 3.71 -7.26
CA LYS A 168 23.03 3.89 -7.91
C LYS A 168 24.09 4.37 -6.92
N ILE A 169 23.76 5.38 -6.12
CA ILE A 169 24.70 5.95 -5.12
C ILE A 169 25.06 4.89 -4.05
N ILE A 170 24.06 4.20 -3.51
CA ILE A 170 24.25 3.27 -2.38
C ILE A 170 24.95 1.98 -2.82
N SER A 171 24.51 1.39 -3.92
CA SER A 171 25.08 0.13 -4.43
C SER A 171 26.43 0.30 -5.10
N LYS A 172 26.77 1.53 -5.54
CA LYS A 172 27.91 1.84 -6.41
C LYS A 172 27.94 1.00 -7.70
N ALA A 173 26.81 0.39 -8.07
CA ALA A 173 26.66 -0.40 -9.26
C ALA A 173 26.24 0.50 -10.43
N ASP A 174 26.88 0.27 -11.60
CA ASP A 174 26.41 0.84 -12.84
C ASP A 174 25.42 -0.13 -13.49
N PHE A 175 24.12 0.19 -13.40
CA PHE A 175 23.06 -0.63 -13.99
C PHE A 175 22.27 0.17 -15.04
N LYS A 176 21.78 -0.51 -16.04
CA LYS A 176 20.96 0.08 -17.10
C LYS A 176 19.53 0.28 -16.63
N ILE A 177 18.93 1.38 -17.05
CA ILE A 177 17.51 1.68 -16.88
C ILE A 177 16.86 1.66 -18.26
N GLU A 178 15.78 0.90 -18.42
CA GLU A 178 14.99 0.82 -19.64
C GLU A 178 13.59 1.37 -19.40
N TYR A 179 13.27 2.47 -20.08
CA TYR A 179 11.93 3.06 -20.00
C TYR A 179 10.99 2.36 -20.99
N LYS A 180 9.84 1.95 -20.52
CA LYS A 180 8.76 1.29 -21.27
C LYS A 180 7.54 2.20 -21.34
N ASN A 181 6.63 1.97 -22.26
CA ASN A 181 5.37 2.69 -22.34
C ASN A 181 4.58 2.56 -21.02
N ALA A 182 4.00 3.66 -20.56
CA ALA A 182 3.16 3.66 -19.34
C ALA A 182 1.99 2.66 -19.47
N ARG A 183 1.63 2.03 -18.37
CA ARG A 183 0.45 1.15 -18.32
C ARG A 183 -0.77 1.95 -17.87
N PRO A 184 -1.98 1.63 -18.34
CA PRO A 184 -3.21 2.33 -17.94
C PRO A 184 -3.53 2.28 -16.44
N VAL A 185 -2.90 1.37 -15.70
CA VAL A 185 -3.10 1.14 -14.26
C VAL A 185 -1.94 1.63 -13.38
N ASP A 186 -0.92 2.23 -13.97
CA ASP A 186 0.20 2.82 -13.23
C ASP A 186 -0.25 4.21 -12.74
N VAL A 187 -0.56 4.27 -11.47
CA VAL A 187 -0.94 5.48 -10.73
C VAL A 187 0.29 6.11 -10.15
#